data_0bc140d07f4909217bd8869cbff0f412
#
_entry.id   0bc140d07f4909217bd8869cbff0f412
#
_cell.length_a   1.000
_cell.length_b   1.000
_cell.length_c   1.000
_cell.angle_alpha   90.00
_cell.angle_beta   90.00
_cell.angle_gamma   90.00
#
_symmetry.space_group_name_H-M   'P 1'
#
loop_
_entity.id
_entity.type
_entity.pdbx_description
1 polymer ?
#
loop_
_entity_poly.entity_id
_entity_poly.type
_entity_poly.pdbx_seq_one_letter_code
_entity_poly.pdbx_strand_id
1 'polypeptide(L)' 'MIYSNDTFTPYLVRVSIEDLNIRKDPGTDYDKIGKYTGKGAFTIVEEAEGKGASLWGLLKSYQKNRDGWISLDYVHRI' A
#
# COMPACT_ATOMS: atom_id res chain seq x y z
N MET A 1 -0.16 -2.95 25.12
CA MET A 1 -1.46 -2.95 24.46
C MET A 1 -1.38 -3.70 23.15
N ILE A 2 -2.35 -4.49 22.91
CA ILE A 2 -2.43 -5.17 21.64
C ILE A 2 -3.12 -4.30 20.65
N TYR A 3 -2.45 -3.97 19.61
CA TYR A 3 -3.06 -3.29 18.51
C TYR A 3 -3.77 -4.31 17.65
N SER A 4 -5.05 -4.11 17.42
CA SER A 4 -5.83 -5.07 16.66
C SER A 4 -6.21 -4.49 15.33
N ASN A 5 -5.96 -5.23 14.27
CA ASN A 5 -6.40 -4.86 12.94
C ASN A 5 -7.89 -5.05 12.74
N ASP A 6 -8.58 -5.67 13.69
CA ASP A 6 -10.03 -5.86 13.61
C ASP A 6 -10.78 -4.56 13.56
N THR A 7 -10.16 -3.48 14.06
CA THR A 7 -10.80 -2.17 14.04
C THR A 7 -10.49 -1.36 12.79
N PHE A 8 -9.62 -1.85 11.93
CA PHE A 8 -9.28 -1.14 10.72
C PHE A 8 -10.36 -1.32 9.67
N THR A 9 -10.82 -0.21 9.09
CA THR A 9 -11.81 -0.25 8.03
C THR A 9 -11.10 -0.08 6.70
N PRO A 10 -11.11 -1.08 5.84
CA PRO A 10 -10.49 -0.95 4.51
C PRO A 10 -11.10 0.18 3.71
N TYR A 11 -10.29 0.77 2.85
CA TYR A 11 -10.79 1.86 2.00
C TYR A 11 -10.12 1.79 0.64
N LEU A 12 -10.70 2.49 -0.31
CA LEU A 12 -10.21 2.51 -1.68
C LEU A 12 -9.33 3.73 -1.92
N VAL A 13 -8.30 3.52 -2.71
CA VAL A 13 -7.44 4.61 -3.19
C VAL A 13 -7.34 4.52 -4.71
N ARG A 14 -7.11 5.68 -5.33
CA ARG A 14 -6.82 5.74 -6.77
C ARG A 14 -5.34 6.02 -6.97
N VAL A 15 -4.72 5.20 -7.79
CA VAL A 15 -3.34 5.39 -8.23
C VAL A 15 -3.39 5.96 -9.64
N SER A 16 -2.75 7.13 -9.81
CA SER A 16 -2.77 7.84 -11.10
C SER A 16 -1.43 7.80 -11.81
N ILE A 17 -0.42 7.17 -11.22
CA ILE A 17 0.90 7.01 -11.83
C ILE A 17 1.09 5.54 -12.22
N GLU A 18 1.95 5.32 -13.22
CA GLU A 18 2.12 3.96 -13.77
C GLU A 18 3.11 3.11 -12.97
N ASP A 19 4.02 3.76 -12.24
CA ASP A 19 5.20 3.10 -11.70
C ASP A 19 5.28 3.15 -10.17
N LEU A 20 4.14 3.13 -9.49
CA LEU A 20 4.14 3.06 -8.03
C LEU A 20 4.60 1.68 -7.59
N ASN A 21 5.72 1.64 -6.88
CA ASN A 21 6.29 0.39 -6.39
C ASN A 21 5.49 -0.22 -5.27
N ILE A 22 5.50 -1.54 -5.24
CA ILE A 22 4.95 -2.33 -4.14
C ILE A 22 6.14 -2.94 -3.41
N ARG A 23 6.16 -2.82 -2.09
CA ARG A 23 7.26 -3.32 -1.26
C ARG A 23 6.77 -4.41 -0.31
N LYS A 24 7.72 -5.21 0.15
CA LYS A 24 7.40 -6.35 1.03
C LYS A 24 6.97 -5.90 2.41
N ASP A 25 7.49 -4.76 2.86
CA ASP A 25 7.20 -4.19 4.18
C ASP A 25 7.13 -2.68 4.05
N PRO A 26 6.56 -1.97 5.04
CA PRO A 26 6.40 -0.53 4.92
C PRO A 26 7.73 0.19 5.09
N GLY A 27 8.19 0.78 4.01
CA GLY A 27 9.41 1.58 4.02
C GLY A 27 10.24 1.39 2.77
N THR A 28 10.98 2.45 2.41
CA THR A 28 11.89 2.39 1.25
C THR A 28 13.13 1.54 1.52
N ASP A 29 13.36 1.15 2.79
CA ASP A 29 14.45 0.24 3.17
C ASP A 29 14.16 -1.20 2.77
N TYR A 30 12.91 -1.51 2.51
CA TYR A 30 12.51 -2.89 2.24
C TYR A 30 12.47 -3.15 0.75
N ASP A 31 12.63 -4.41 0.39
CA ASP A 31 12.70 -4.81 -1.01
C ASP A 31 11.37 -4.57 -1.73
N LYS A 32 11.48 -4.19 -2.97
CA LYS A 32 10.34 -4.17 -3.89
C LYS A 32 9.96 -5.59 -4.24
N ILE A 33 8.67 -5.84 -4.47
CA ILE A 33 8.25 -7.17 -4.91
C ILE A 33 8.51 -7.37 -6.40
N GLY A 34 8.93 -6.32 -7.10
CA GLY A 34 9.25 -6.41 -8.53
C GLY A 34 8.07 -6.09 -9.43
N LYS A 35 7.03 -5.48 -8.88
CA LYS A 35 5.85 -5.11 -9.65
C LYS A 35 5.39 -3.71 -9.26
N TYR A 36 4.79 -3.02 -10.22
CA TYR A 36 4.10 -1.76 -9.96
C TYR A 36 2.62 -2.02 -9.76
N THR A 37 1.93 -1.09 -9.09
CA THR A 37 0.47 -1.18 -8.99
C THR A 37 -0.17 -0.96 -10.35
N GLY A 38 0.41 -0.05 -11.15
CA GLY A 38 -0.27 0.47 -12.31
C GLY A 38 -1.35 1.46 -11.91
N LYS A 39 -1.97 2.08 -12.88
CA LYS A 39 -3.07 3.01 -12.65
C LYS A 39 -4.34 2.22 -12.32
N GLY A 40 -5.13 2.74 -11.39
CA GLY A 40 -6.38 2.09 -11.04
C GLY A 40 -6.81 2.37 -9.62
N ALA A 41 -7.83 1.64 -9.18
CA ALA A 41 -8.35 1.73 -7.83
C ALA A 41 -8.00 0.44 -7.08
N PHE A 42 -7.53 0.59 -5.85
CA PHE A 42 -7.06 -0.54 -5.05
C PHE A 42 -7.55 -0.40 -3.62
N THR A 43 -7.66 -1.53 -2.93
CA THR A 43 -8.09 -1.56 -1.55
C THR A 43 -6.89 -1.52 -0.62
N ILE A 44 -6.94 -0.65 0.37
CA ILE A 44 -5.96 -0.59 1.45
C ILE A 44 -6.56 -1.26 2.66
N VAL A 45 -5.87 -2.26 3.19
CA VAL A 45 -6.39 -3.08 4.29
C VAL A 45 -5.64 -2.89 5.59
N GLU A 46 -4.54 -2.12 5.57
CA GLU A 46 -3.75 -1.84 6.76
C GLU A 46 -2.90 -0.61 6.52
N GLU A 47 -2.51 0.08 7.58
CA GLU A 47 -1.60 1.23 7.50
C GLU A 47 -0.47 1.06 8.47
N ALA A 48 0.70 1.60 8.12
CA ALA A 48 1.85 1.60 9.01
C ALA A 48 2.77 2.75 8.67
N GLU A 49 3.53 3.20 9.66
CA GLU A 49 4.58 4.17 9.44
C GLU A 49 5.80 3.45 8.86
N GLY A 50 6.57 4.19 8.09
CA GLY A 50 7.78 3.65 7.51
C GLY A 50 8.58 4.75 6.82
N LYS A 51 9.82 4.43 6.48
CA LYS A 51 10.73 5.38 5.88
C LYS A 51 10.30 5.74 4.47
N GLY A 52 10.46 7.00 4.10
CA GLY A 52 10.29 7.43 2.73
C GLY A 52 8.87 7.87 2.34
N ALA A 53 7.94 7.84 3.28
CA ALA A 53 6.60 8.33 3.04
C ALA A 53 5.97 8.74 4.36
N SER A 54 4.94 9.57 4.29
CA SER A 54 4.20 9.97 5.49
C SER A 54 3.49 8.78 6.10
N LEU A 55 3.00 7.88 5.24
CA LEU A 55 2.26 6.70 5.68
C LEU A 55 2.32 5.65 4.57
N TRP A 56 2.38 4.39 4.97
CA TRP A 56 2.37 3.26 4.05
C TRP A 56 1.07 2.51 4.20
N GLY A 57 0.52 2.05 3.07
CA GLY A 57 -0.71 1.28 3.06
C GLY A 57 -0.48 -0.11 2.50
N LEU A 58 -1.06 -1.11 3.15
CA LEU A 58 -1.01 -2.48 2.64
C LEU A 58 -2.09 -2.63 1.59
N LEU A 59 -1.66 -2.80 0.37
CA LEU A 59 -2.53 -2.94 -0.77
C LEU A 59 -2.94 -4.40 -0.95
N LYS A 60 -4.23 -4.63 -1.08
CA LYS A 60 -4.78 -5.95 -1.44
C LYS A 60 -5.28 -5.86 -2.86
N SER A 61 -4.53 -6.44 -3.78
CA SER A 61 -4.80 -6.26 -5.20
C SER A 61 -5.77 -7.30 -5.75
N TYR A 62 -5.95 -8.40 -5.03
CA TYR A 62 -6.73 -9.55 -5.51
C TYR A 62 -6.14 -10.19 -6.76
N GLN A 63 -4.92 -9.81 -7.11
CA GLN A 63 -4.14 -10.45 -8.16
C GLN A 63 -2.97 -11.17 -7.53
N LYS A 64 -2.65 -12.31 -8.08
CA LYS A 64 -1.60 -13.16 -7.54
C LYS A 64 -0.28 -12.40 -7.51
N ASN A 65 0.39 -12.44 -6.37
CA ASN A 65 1.75 -11.88 -6.17
C ASN A 65 1.81 -10.37 -6.35
N ARG A 66 0.72 -9.66 -6.07
CA ARG A 66 0.71 -8.21 -6.18
C ARG A 66 0.30 -7.49 -4.90
N ASP A 67 0.17 -8.22 -3.80
CA ASP A 67 -0.10 -7.60 -2.52
C ASP A 67 1.19 -7.08 -1.91
N GLY A 68 1.10 -5.96 -1.23
CA GLY A 68 2.25 -5.40 -0.54
C GLY A 68 2.02 -3.96 -0.14
N TRP A 69 3.08 -3.31 0.28
CA TRP A 69 3.01 -1.97 0.87
C TRP A 69 3.33 -0.91 -0.17
N ILE A 70 2.51 0.12 -0.22
CA ILE A 70 2.69 1.26 -1.13
C ILE A 70 2.74 2.55 -0.33
N SER A 71 3.44 3.55 -0.89
CA SER A 71 3.45 4.88 -0.31
C SER A 71 2.10 5.55 -0.56
N LEU A 72 1.45 5.98 0.51
CA LEU A 72 0.17 6.66 0.39
C LEU A 72 0.32 8.12 -0.04
N ASP A 73 1.56 8.62 -0.12
CA ASP A 73 1.81 9.97 -0.63
C ASP A 73 1.49 10.12 -2.10
N TYR A 74 1.42 9.01 -2.84
CA TYR A 74 1.21 9.02 -4.28
C TYR A 74 -0.19 8.57 -4.70
N VAL A 75 -1.11 8.49 -3.76
CA VAL A 75 -2.46 8.01 -4.04
C VAL A 75 -3.49 9.01 -3.53
N HIS A 76 -4.71 8.86 -4.02
CA HIS A 76 -5.85 9.64 -3.57
C HIS A 76 -6.89 8.70 -2.99
N ARG A 77 -7.36 9.02 -1.80
CA ARG A 77 -8.46 8.25 -1.22
C ARG A 77 -9.75 8.58 -1.96
N ILE A 78 -10.47 7.55 -2.30
CA ILE A 78 -11.73 7.69 -3.04
C ILE A 78 -12.90 7.83 -2.08
#